data_1d0a0e04ff34afbb87d5ae3dc9e3cc3f
#
_entry.id   1d0a0e04ff34afbb87d5ae3dc9e3cc3f
#
_cell.length_a   1.000
_cell.length_b   1.000
_cell.length_c   1.000
_cell.angle_alpha   90.00
_cell.angle_beta   90.00
_cell.angle_gamma   90.00
#
_symmetry.space_group_name_H-M   'P 1'
#
loop_
_entity.id
_entity.type
_entity.pdbx_description
1 polymer ?
#
loop_
_entity_poly.entity_id
_entity_poly.type
_entity_poly.pdbx_seq_one_letter_code
_entity_poly.pdbx_strand_id
1 'polypeptide(L)'
;VELLISPKNKIYKPCSSKAFFMDTTQYFYSMKDVLIVGGGIAGTTLAWQWHLQGKSIHWIADDAVSSSHVAAGIFNPVVLKRFSPVWKAEEQLEVLVPFYTQVQEQLESQIIDLLPVWRRFHDEKEKKTWIRKSVREDLDNLMLTHPEDTALEGIEAEYGYGVVKNTGWLDTSAFMENSMVYFKSRNAFSKEVFKYDRLKIKDGELSYGDIHAKAILFAEGNHLPKNPWFKHLPMQGNKGQILIIKCPGLKLEQIIKSSVFLMPYQEDLFWVGATYDRDYNDETPTEDAKNFLISKLETFLKLPYQIIEHKSGLRPTTEDRRPFVGNHLEHKNLHVFNGMGSRASLVAPWAAKLMFDKMYSGVEYPAEMDVARFQN
;
A
#
# COMPACT_ATOMS: atom_id res chain seq x y z
N VAL A 1 -38.65 46.36 62.69
CA VAL A 1 -38.01 47.43 63.38
C VAL A 1 -36.94 48.00 62.48
N GLU A 2 -37.31 49.12 61.89
CA GLU A 2 -36.57 50.35 61.64
C GLU A 2 -35.38 50.24 60.62
N LEU A 3 -35.54 50.83 59.44
CA LEU A 3 -35.42 52.25 59.03
C LEU A 3 -34.06 52.88 59.35
N LEU A 4 -33.39 53.31 58.28
CA LEU A 4 -32.95 54.67 57.97
C LEU A 4 -32.12 54.75 56.73
N ILE A 5 -32.67 55.22 55.64
CA ILE A 5 -32.48 56.52 54.95
C ILE A 5 -31.10 56.76 54.29
N SER A 6 -31.16 56.84 53.01
CA SER A 6 -30.44 57.58 51.95
C SER A 6 -29.76 58.91 52.37
N PRO A 7 -28.96 59.65 51.57
CA PRO A 7 -28.83 59.68 50.11
C PRO A 7 -27.40 60.00 49.60
N LYS A 8 -27.09 59.82 48.27
CA LYS A 8 -26.66 60.91 47.41
C LYS A 8 -26.38 60.39 45.95
N ASN A 9 -27.16 60.91 45.04
CA ASN A 9 -26.92 60.82 43.59
C ASN A 9 -25.54 61.37 43.22
N LYS A 10 -24.78 60.56 42.42
CA LYS A 10 -23.85 61.10 41.44
C LYS A 10 -24.13 60.46 40.09
N ILE A 11 -24.64 61.31 39.20
CA ILE A 11 -24.83 61.01 37.77
C ILE A 11 -23.42 60.91 37.15
N TYR A 12 -23.01 59.72 36.75
CA TYR A 12 -21.87 59.56 35.83
C TYR A 12 -22.40 59.43 34.40
N LYS A 13 -22.02 60.39 33.53
CA LYS A 13 -22.21 60.33 32.10
C LYS A 13 -21.44 59.13 31.53
N PRO A 14 -22.00 58.33 30.59
CA PRO A 14 -21.24 57.28 29.94
C PRO A 14 -20.18 57.91 29.01
N CYS A 15 -18.93 57.61 29.27
CA CYS A 15 -17.83 57.84 28.36
C CYS A 15 -17.98 56.94 27.15
N SER A 16 -18.11 57.47 25.96
CA SER A 16 -18.18 56.76 24.70
C SER A 16 -16.77 56.21 24.36
N SER A 17 -16.41 55.04 24.91
CA SER A 17 -15.33 54.25 24.34
C SER A 17 -15.94 53.25 23.39
N LYS A 18 -15.77 53.45 22.09
CA LYS A 18 -15.97 52.41 21.08
C LYS A 18 -15.07 51.22 21.48
N ALA A 19 -15.65 50.24 22.13
CA ALA A 19 -15.01 48.95 22.24
C ALA A 19 -14.88 48.36 20.81
N PHE A 20 -13.68 48.36 20.31
CA PHE A 20 -13.29 47.59 19.12
C PHE A 20 -13.40 46.12 19.56
N PHE A 21 -14.53 45.51 19.28
CA PHE A 21 -14.60 44.04 19.29
C PHE A 21 -13.77 43.57 18.11
N MET A 22 -12.50 43.31 18.37
CA MET A 22 -11.76 42.39 17.52
C MET A 22 -12.48 41.04 17.63
N ASP A 23 -13.15 40.68 16.53
CA ASP A 23 -13.67 39.33 16.32
C ASP A 23 -12.48 38.37 16.23
N THR A 24 -11.99 37.95 17.40
CA THR A 24 -11.00 36.89 17.52
C THR A 24 -11.70 35.54 17.45
N THR A 25 -12.40 35.27 16.36
CA THR A 25 -12.55 33.90 15.89
C THR A 25 -11.20 33.49 15.31
N GLN A 26 -10.25 33.33 16.20
CA GLN A 26 -9.02 32.61 15.92
C GLN A 26 -9.48 31.17 15.69
N TYR A 27 -9.73 30.80 14.43
CA TYR A 27 -9.85 29.42 14.01
C TYR A 27 -8.55 28.74 14.43
N PHE A 28 -8.57 28.05 15.56
CA PHE A 28 -7.52 27.11 15.94
C PHE A 28 -7.55 26.01 14.90
N TYR A 29 -6.84 26.18 13.80
CA TYR A 29 -6.52 25.09 12.89
C TYR A 29 -5.76 24.05 13.74
N SER A 30 -6.42 22.93 14.05
CA SER A 30 -5.74 21.89 14.80
C SER A 30 -4.64 21.32 13.92
N MET A 31 -3.38 21.58 14.27
CA MET A 31 -2.22 21.09 13.56
C MET A 31 -2.25 19.56 13.51
N LYS A 32 -2.19 19.00 12.32
CA LYS A 32 -2.11 17.55 12.11
C LYS A 32 -0.72 17.04 12.43
N ASP A 33 -0.62 15.80 12.92
CA ASP A 33 0.69 15.18 13.07
C ASP A 33 1.34 14.94 11.72
N VAL A 34 0.54 14.49 10.72
CA VAL A 34 1.04 14.32 9.35
C VAL A 34 0.00 14.68 8.29
N LEU A 35 0.51 15.18 7.16
CA LEU A 35 -0.17 15.24 5.88
C LEU A 35 0.34 14.10 5.00
N ILE A 36 -0.54 13.28 4.43
CA ILE A 36 -0.18 12.15 3.58
C ILE A 36 -0.62 12.43 2.15
N VAL A 37 0.25 12.19 1.18
CA VAL A 37 -0.01 12.42 -0.24
C VAL A 37 0.14 11.12 -1.03
N GLY A 38 -0.93 10.70 -1.72
CA GLY A 38 -0.98 9.52 -2.58
C GLY A 38 -2.06 8.52 -2.17
N GLY A 39 -2.80 8.01 -3.17
CA GLY A 39 -4.00 7.16 -3.00
C GLY A 39 -3.79 5.66 -3.19
N GLY A 40 -2.53 5.20 -3.41
CA GLY A 40 -2.23 3.77 -3.56
C GLY A 40 -2.07 3.05 -2.23
N ILE A 41 -1.73 1.74 -2.28
CA ILE A 41 -1.50 0.90 -1.08
C ILE A 41 -0.57 1.60 -0.07
N ALA A 42 0.51 2.23 -0.53
CA ALA A 42 1.49 2.88 0.34
C ALA A 42 0.87 4.03 1.16
N GLY A 43 0.15 4.96 0.51
CA GLY A 43 -0.51 6.08 1.19
C GLY A 43 -1.63 5.62 2.11
N THR A 44 -2.44 4.65 1.67
CA THR A 44 -3.49 4.04 2.50
C THR A 44 -2.90 3.38 3.76
N THR A 45 -1.78 2.65 3.59
CA THR A 45 -1.09 2.01 4.73
C THR A 45 -0.55 3.05 5.72
N LEU A 46 0.04 4.15 5.23
CA LEU A 46 0.47 5.26 6.11
C LEU A 46 -0.71 5.86 6.87
N ALA A 47 -1.83 6.13 6.20
CA ALA A 47 -3.02 6.69 6.84
C ALA A 47 -3.49 5.81 8.00
N TRP A 48 -3.56 4.50 7.79
CA TRP A 48 -3.92 3.55 8.83
C TRP A 48 -2.87 3.41 9.92
N GLN A 49 -1.58 3.35 9.58
CA GLN A 49 -0.52 3.22 10.59
C GLN A 49 -0.56 4.38 11.58
N TRP A 50 -0.67 5.62 11.10
CA TRP A 50 -0.77 6.80 11.99
C TRP A 50 -2.08 6.83 12.77
N HIS A 51 -3.20 6.51 12.11
CA HIS A 51 -4.50 6.48 12.75
C HIS A 51 -4.58 5.45 13.89
N LEU A 52 -4.13 4.22 13.66
CA LEU A 52 -4.11 3.15 14.67
C LEU A 52 -3.19 3.48 15.85
N GLN A 53 -2.21 4.35 15.66
CA GLN A 53 -1.34 4.88 16.71
C GLN A 53 -1.86 6.18 17.35
N GLY A 54 -3.13 6.53 17.12
CA GLY A 54 -3.79 7.68 17.72
C GLY A 54 -3.29 9.04 17.25
N LYS A 55 -2.62 9.10 16.07
CA LYS A 55 -2.13 10.36 15.49
C LYS A 55 -3.17 11.01 14.60
N SER A 56 -3.18 12.35 14.61
CA SER A 56 -4.03 13.13 13.73
C SER A 56 -3.44 13.22 12.33
N ILE A 57 -4.24 12.84 11.34
CA ILE A 57 -3.80 12.88 9.93
C ILE A 57 -4.69 13.78 9.09
N HIS A 58 -4.16 14.20 7.92
CA HIS A 58 -4.96 14.56 6.77
C HIS A 58 -4.37 13.87 5.54
N TRP A 59 -5.21 13.20 4.77
CA TRP A 59 -4.79 12.41 3.61
C TRP A 59 -5.32 13.03 2.33
N ILE A 60 -4.46 13.26 1.35
CA ILE A 60 -4.80 13.81 0.02
C ILE A 60 -4.51 12.75 -1.04
N ALA A 61 -5.51 12.45 -1.85
CA ALA A 61 -5.37 11.61 -3.04
C ALA A 61 -6.36 12.03 -4.12
N ASP A 62 -6.00 11.77 -5.36
CA ASP A 62 -6.87 11.96 -6.53
C ASP A 62 -7.59 10.65 -6.94
N ASP A 63 -8.34 10.72 -8.05
CA ASP A 63 -9.04 9.57 -8.65
C ASP A 63 -8.20 8.78 -9.64
N ALA A 64 -6.92 9.09 -9.78
CA ALA A 64 -6.10 8.43 -10.77
C ALA A 64 -6.01 6.92 -10.48
N VAL A 65 -6.30 6.12 -11.50
CA VAL A 65 -6.11 4.67 -11.43
C VAL A 65 -4.63 4.40 -11.23
N SER A 66 -4.27 3.89 -10.07
CA SER A 66 -2.91 3.54 -9.74
C SER A 66 -2.61 2.07 -10.04
N SER A 67 -1.34 1.70 -10.05
CA SER A 67 -0.94 0.28 -10.14
C SER A 67 -1.53 -0.59 -9.03
N SER A 68 -1.95 0.02 -7.93
CA SER A 68 -2.62 -0.67 -6.82
C SER A 68 -4.01 -1.21 -7.18
N HIS A 69 -4.74 -0.56 -8.10
CA HIS A 69 -6.04 -1.01 -8.59
C HIS A 69 -5.93 -2.21 -9.58
N VAL A 70 -4.74 -2.44 -10.13
CA VAL A 70 -4.46 -3.55 -11.05
C VAL A 70 -3.78 -4.71 -10.34
N ALA A 71 -3.19 -4.45 -9.17
CA ALA A 71 -2.45 -5.43 -8.41
C ALA A 71 -3.36 -6.56 -7.91
N ALA A 72 -2.84 -7.82 -7.94
CA ALA A 72 -3.51 -8.95 -7.32
C ALA A 72 -3.58 -8.86 -5.78
N GLY A 73 -2.79 -7.99 -5.18
CA GLY A 73 -2.69 -7.92 -3.72
C GLY A 73 -2.01 -9.11 -3.06
N ILE A 74 -1.53 -10.09 -3.83
CA ILE A 74 -0.90 -11.31 -3.29
C ILE A 74 0.30 -10.94 -2.42
N PHE A 75 0.31 -11.44 -1.18
CA PHE A 75 1.49 -11.44 -0.34
C PHE A 75 2.07 -12.85 -0.25
N ASN A 76 3.34 -12.95 -0.55
CA ASN A 76 4.08 -14.21 -0.63
C ASN A 76 5.53 -13.99 -0.18
N PRO A 77 5.96 -14.63 0.91
CA PRO A 77 7.28 -14.44 1.48
C PRO A 77 8.41 -15.14 0.72
N VAL A 78 8.10 -15.91 -0.34
CA VAL A 78 9.07 -16.69 -1.12
C VAL A 78 9.22 -16.18 -2.54
N VAL A 79 10.45 -15.99 -3.00
CA VAL A 79 10.77 -15.74 -4.41
C VAL A 79 10.69 -17.07 -5.19
N LEU A 80 9.52 -17.37 -5.74
CA LEU A 80 9.20 -18.68 -6.35
C LEU A 80 10.05 -19.05 -7.58
N LYS A 81 10.72 -18.09 -8.21
CA LYS A 81 11.69 -18.37 -9.31
C LYS A 81 12.99 -18.99 -8.80
N ARG A 82 13.36 -18.73 -7.55
CA ARG A 82 14.65 -19.15 -6.97
C ARG A 82 14.51 -20.00 -5.72
N PHE A 83 13.30 -20.12 -5.19
CA PHE A 83 13.00 -20.71 -3.88
C PHE A 83 13.95 -20.14 -2.81
N SER A 84 13.79 -18.88 -2.55
CA SER A 84 14.52 -18.13 -1.53
C SER A 84 13.57 -17.17 -0.83
N PRO A 85 13.79 -16.84 0.46
CA PRO A 85 12.94 -15.87 1.13
C PRO A 85 13.02 -14.50 0.42
N VAL A 86 11.98 -13.70 0.54
CA VAL A 86 12.05 -12.27 0.22
C VAL A 86 12.88 -11.57 1.30
N TRP A 87 13.38 -10.39 1.00
CA TRP A 87 14.10 -9.58 1.96
C TRP A 87 13.21 -9.29 3.18
N LYS A 88 13.73 -9.57 4.39
CA LYS A 88 13.01 -9.35 5.64
C LYS A 88 11.63 -10.04 5.70
N ALA A 89 11.55 -11.28 5.19
CA ALA A 89 10.29 -12.01 5.04
C ALA A 89 9.56 -12.20 6.37
N GLU A 90 10.26 -12.63 7.39
CA GLU A 90 9.68 -12.94 8.70
C GLU A 90 9.18 -11.67 9.38
N GLU A 91 10.02 -10.64 9.44
CA GLU A 91 9.67 -9.36 10.06
C GLU A 91 8.47 -8.70 9.35
N GLN A 92 8.35 -8.86 8.03
CA GLN A 92 7.20 -8.36 7.29
C GLN A 92 5.93 -9.14 7.62
N LEU A 93 6.00 -10.47 7.72
CA LEU A 93 4.85 -11.32 8.06
C LEU A 93 4.34 -11.08 9.48
N GLU A 94 5.23 -10.86 10.45
CA GLU A 94 4.86 -10.55 11.84
C GLU A 94 3.95 -9.31 11.94
N VAL A 95 4.15 -8.33 11.07
CA VAL A 95 3.38 -7.07 11.07
C VAL A 95 2.14 -7.15 10.18
N LEU A 96 2.22 -7.88 9.06
CA LEU A 96 1.22 -7.85 7.98
C LEU A 96 -0.17 -8.24 8.46
N VAL A 97 -0.33 -9.46 8.98
CA VAL A 97 -1.64 -10.00 9.35
C VAL A 97 -2.28 -9.19 10.47
N PRO A 98 -1.59 -8.90 11.59
CA PRO A 98 -2.16 -8.05 12.64
C PRO A 98 -2.58 -6.67 12.13
N PHE A 99 -1.80 -6.04 11.27
CA PHE A 99 -2.11 -4.73 10.70
C PHE A 99 -3.41 -4.75 9.88
N TYR A 100 -3.50 -5.63 8.88
CA TYR A 100 -4.70 -5.67 8.03
C TYR A 100 -5.93 -6.16 8.78
N THR A 101 -5.79 -7.05 9.78
CA THR A 101 -6.91 -7.47 10.64
C THR A 101 -7.47 -6.28 11.42
N GLN A 102 -6.62 -5.46 12.05
CA GLN A 102 -7.09 -4.26 12.74
C GLN A 102 -7.78 -3.26 11.81
N VAL A 103 -7.24 -3.10 10.59
CA VAL A 103 -7.88 -2.24 9.58
C VAL A 103 -9.23 -2.79 9.16
N GLN A 104 -9.33 -4.08 8.89
CA GLN A 104 -10.56 -4.78 8.52
C GLN A 104 -11.67 -4.61 9.58
N GLU A 105 -11.31 -4.72 10.85
CA GLU A 105 -12.22 -4.49 11.98
C GLU A 105 -12.74 -3.04 11.99
N GLN A 106 -11.86 -2.06 11.75
CA GLN A 106 -12.27 -0.64 11.69
C GLN A 106 -13.13 -0.31 10.47
N LEU A 107 -12.90 -0.99 9.36
CA LEU A 107 -13.67 -0.83 8.13
C LEU A 107 -14.99 -1.60 8.13
N GLU A 108 -15.17 -2.54 9.06
CA GLU A 108 -16.29 -3.50 9.06
C GLU A 108 -16.45 -4.22 7.71
N SER A 109 -15.31 -4.51 7.06
CA SER A 109 -15.26 -5.06 5.71
C SER A 109 -14.06 -5.98 5.57
N GLN A 110 -14.27 -7.17 5.03
CA GLN A 110 -13.17 -8.10 4.73
C GLN A 110 -12.30 -7.53 3.61
N ILE A 111 -11.01 -7.36 3.91
CA ILE A 111 -10.02 -6.86 2.96
C ILE A 111 -8.84 -7.81 2.78
N ILE A 112 -8.64 -8.77 3.69
CA ILE A 112 -7.55 -9.73 3.65
C ILE A 112 -8.10 -11.16 3.69
N ASP A 113 -7.50 -12.04 2.89
CA ASP A 113 -7.82 -13.45 2.88
C ASP A 113 -6.54 -14.29 2.86
N LEU A 114 -6.48 -15.29 3.76
CA LEU A 114 -5.33 -16.17 3.92
C LEU A 114 -5.50 -17.38 3.02
N LEU A 115 -4.94 -17.34 1.82
CA LEU A 115 -4.96 -18.41 0.84
C LEU A 115 -3.54 -18.94 0.61
N PRO A 116 -3.34 -20.27 0.60
CA PRO A 116 -2.03 -20.84 0.29
C PRO A 116 -1.66 -20.59 -1.17
N VAL A 117 -0.38 -20.31 -1.43
CA VAL A 117 0.15 -20.28 -2.78
C VAL A 117 0.72 -21.65 -3.13
N TRP A 118 0.15 -22.26 -4.15
CA TRP A 118 0.59 -23.54 -4.68
C TRP A 118 1.46 -23.32 -5.93
N ARG A 119 2.75 -23.63 -5.79
CA ARG A 119 3.70 -23.60 -6.90
C ARG A 119 3.54 -24.86 -7.74
N ARG A 120 2.87 -24.79 -8.90
CA ARG A 120 2.84 -25.89 -9.88
C ARG A 120 4.23 -26.14 -10.43
N PHE A 121 4.77 -27.32 -10.22
CA PHE A 121 6.08 -27.68 -10.76
C PHE A 121 6.03 -27.86 -12.28
N HIS A 122 7.08 -27.39 -12.95
CA HIS A 122 7.19 -27.54 -14.39
C HIS A 122 7.80 -28.89 -14.79
N ASP A 123 8.67 -29.42 -13.94
CA ASP A 123 9.36 -30.69 -14.15
C ASP A 123 9.80 -31.32 -12.82
N GLU A 124 10.28 -32.55 -12.91
CA GLU A 124 10.80 -33.32 -11.77
C GLU A 124 12.02 -32.66 -11.11
N LYS A 125 12.84 -31.95 -11.88
CA LYS A 125 14.04 -31.24 -11.37
C LYS A 125 13.61 -30.07 -10.47
N GLU A 126 12.56 -29.35 -10.83
CA GLU A 126 12.01 -28.29 -10.00
C GLU A 126 11.44 -28.84 -8.69
N LYS A 127 10.67 -29.97 -8.75
CA LYS A 127 10.15 -30.69 -7.58
C LYS A 127 11.31 -31.10 -6.61
N LYS A 128 12.36 -31.73 -7.12
CA LYS A 128 13.55 -32.07 -6.34
C LYS A 128 14.24 -30.86 -5.73
N THR A 129 14.30 -29.77 -6.47
CA THR A 129 14.90 -28.50 -5.99
C THR A 129 14.06 -27.89 -4.87
N TRP A 130 12.74 -27.96 -4.97
CA TRP A 130 11.81 -27.54 -3.93
C TRP A 130 12.07 -28.32 -2.63
N ILE A 131 12.02 -29.67 -2.68
CA ILE A 131 12.22 -30.54 -1.51
C ILE A 131 13.56 -30.24 -0.83
N ARG A 132 14.63 -30.12 -1.61
CA ARG A 132 15.96 -29.82 -1.06
C ARG A 132 16.03 -28.44 -0.38
N LYS A 133 15.31 -27.44 -0.90
CA LYS A 133 15.37 -26.07 -0.37
C LYS A 133 14.42 -25.84 0.79
N SER A 134 13.27 -26.51 0.81
CA SER A 134 12.26 -26.35 1.85
C SER A 134 12.70 -26.76 3.26
N VAL A 135 13.78 -27.53 3.38
CA VAL A 135 14.37 -27.93 4.67
C VAL A 135 15.46 -26.97 5.17
N ARG A 136 15.70 -25.88 4.46
CA ARG A 136 16.66 -24.87 4.91
C ARG A 136 16.03 -24.04 6.02
N GLU A 137 16.82 -23.67 7.01
CA GLU A 137 16.41 -22.85 8.17
C GLU A 137 15.66 -21.57 7.78
N ASP A 138 16.07 -20.92 6.65
CA ASP A 138 15.44 -19.70 6.16
C ASP A 138 14.16 -19.93 5.32
N LEU A 139 13.72 -21.18 5.15
CA LEU A 139 12.57 -21.55 4.30
C LEU A 139 11.63 -22.59 4.94
N ASP A 140 12.02 -23.30 5.98
CA ASP A 140 11.25 -24.39 6.60
C ASP A 140 9.94 -23.89 7.21
N ASN A 141 9.93 -22.67 7.73
CA ASN A 141 8.72 -21.98 8.20
C ASN A 141 7.84 -21.40 7.07
N LEU A 142 8.38 -21.30 5.85
CA LEU A 142 7.71 -20.66 4.71
C LEU A 142 7.23 -21.64 3.65
N MET A 143 7.79 -22.86 3.61
CA MET A 143 7.48 -23.85 2.56
C MET A 143 7.13 -25.20 3.20
N LEU A 144 6.19 -25.94 2.61
CA LEU A 144 5.98 -27.34 2.96
C LEU A 144 7.02 -28.20 2.24
N THR A 145 7.66 -29.11 2.99
CA THR A 145 8.69 -30.01 2.45
C THR A 145 8.08 -31.06 1.52
N HIS A 146 6.93 -31.60 1.90
CA HIS A 146 6.23 -32.59 1.09
C HIS A 146 5.40 -31.89 0.01
N PRO A 147 5.63 -32.20 -1.28
CA PRO A 147 4.79 -31.75 -2.35
C PRO A 147 3.34 -32.20 -2.18
N GLU A 148 2.42 -31.37 -2.67
CA GLU A 148 1.01 -31.67 -2.74
C GLU A 148 0.70 -32.26 -4.13
N ASP A 149 0.10 -33.44 -4.16
CA ASP A 149 -0.24 -34.15 -5.40
C ASP A 149 -1.77 -34.20 -5.64
N THR A 150 -2.55 -33.36 -4.91
CA THR A 150 -4.01 -33.26 -5.07
C THR A 150 -4.36 -32.84 -6.48
N ALA A 151 -5.20 -33.64 -7.16
CA ALA A 151 -5.72 -33.29 -8.46
C ALA A 151 -6.76 -32.16 -8.33
N LEU A 152 -6.56 -31.07 -9.04
CA LEU A 152 -7.51 -29.96 -9.14
C LEU A 152 -8.24 -30.05 -10.48
N GLU A 153 -9.57 -30.06 -10.43
CA GLU A 153 -10.38 -30.15 -11.65
C GLU A 153 -10.05 -28.97 -12.60
N GLY A 154 -9.72 -29.29 -13.84
CA GLY A 154 -9.36 -28.28 -14.85
C GLY A 154 -7.95 -27.73 -14.77
N ILE A 155 -7.12 -28.17 -13.81
CA ILE A 155 -5.71 -27.78 -13.70
C ILE A 155 -4.81 -28.97 -13.96
N GLU A 156 -3.98 -28.87 -14.99
CA GLU A 156 -2.95 -29.88 -15.30
C GLU A 156 -1.69 -29.62 -14.46
N ALA A 157 -1.28 -30.62 -13.65
CA ALA A 157 -0.11 -30.53 -12.77
C ALA A 157 0.59 -31.90 -12.65
N GLU A 158 1.23 -32.35 -13.70
CA GLU A 158 1.91 -33.65 -13.81
C GLU A 158 2.89 -33.95 -12.66
N TYR A 159 3.59 -32.91 -12.19
CA TYR A 159 4.61 -33.05 -11.13
C TYR A 159 4.12 -32.59 -9.75
N GLY A 160 2.82 -32.26 -9.61
CA GLY A 160 2.24 -31.77 -8.37
C GLY A 160 2.62 -30.32 -8.02
N TYR A 161 2.53 -29.98 -6.75
CA TYR A 161 2.68 -28.61 -6.27
C TYR A 161 3.60 -28.52 -5.04
N GLY A 162 4.32 -27.44 -4.93
CA GLY A 162 4.94 -27.00 -3.69
C GLY A 162 4.05 -25.96 -3.00
N VAL A 163 3.80 -26.11 -1.71
CA VAL A 163 2.92 -25.22 -0.95
C VAL A 163 3.73 -24.19 -0.18
N VAL A 164 3.46 -22.92 -0.40
CA VAL A 164 4.02 -21.81 0.40
C VAL A 164 3.02 -21.48 1.51
N LYS A 165 3.54 -21.43 2.75
CA LYS A 165 2.80 -21.05 3.95
C LYS A 165 2.79 -19.51 4.13
N ASN A 166 1.91 -19.03 5.01
CA ASN A 166 1.83 -17.63 5.39
C ASN A 166 1.65 -16.70 4.18
N THR A 167 0.78 -17.13 3.26
CA THR A 167 0.42 -16.39 2.05
C THR A 167 -1.05 -16.03 2.05
N GLY A 168 -1.42 -15.17 1.14
CA GLY A 168 -2.80 -14.72 0.94
C GLY A 168 -2.85 -13.56 -0.02
N TRP A 169 -3.95 -12.84 0.02
CA TRP A 169 -4.12 -11.65 -0.77
C TRP A 169 -4.86 -10.55 -0.01
N LEU A 170 -4.57 -9.33 -0.37
CA LEU A 170 -5.27 -8.12 0.05
C LEU A 170 -6.18 -7.71 -1.09
N ASP A 171 -7.47 -7.53 -0.85
CA ASP A 171 -8.33 -6.79 -1.78
C ASP A 171 -7.90 -5.33 -1.78
N THR A 172 -7.04 -5.02 -2.73
CA THR A 172 -6.42 -3.69 -2.82
C THR A 172 -7.42 -2.59 -3.12
N SER A 173 -8.45 -2.89 -3.91
CA SER A 173 -9.53 -1.96 -4.23
C SER A 173 -10.38 -1.68 -3.00
N ALA A 174 -10.90 -2.72 -2.34
CA ALA A 174 -11.67 -2.56 -1.11
C ALA A 174 -10.87 -1.87 0.00
N PHE A 175 -9.58 -2.21 0.15
CA PHE A 175 -8.69 -1.56 1.12
C PHE A 175 -8.57 -0.06 0.88
N MET A 176 -8.32 0.37 -0.36
CA MET A 176 -8.16 1.79 -0.69
C MET A 176 -9.50 2.54 -0.62
N GLU A 177 -10.54 2.03 -1.29
CA GLU A 177 -11.83 2.73 -1.43
C GLU A 177 -12.54 2.87 -0.08
N ASN A 178 -12.64 1.77 0.70
CA ASN A 178 -13.28 1.81 2.02
C ASN A 178 -12.49 2.71 2.99
N SER A 179 -11.16 2.74 2.87
CA SER A 179 -10.33 3.65 3.67
C SER A 179 -10.59 5.12 3.32
N MET A 180 -10.69 5.46 2.03
CA MET A 180 -11.02 6.83 1.61
C MET A 180 -12.39 7.26 2.17
N VAL A 181 -13.39 6.38 2.13
CA VAL A 181 -14.72 6.64 2.71
C VAL A 181 -14.61 6.83 4.23
N TYR A 182 -13.86 5.95 4.92
CA TYR A 182 -13.65 6.01 6.35
C TYR A 182 -13.01 7.33 6.80
N PHE A 183 -11.92 7.75 6.15
CA PHE A 183 -11.23 9.00 6.50
C PHE A 183 -11.99 10.24 6.06
N LYS A 184 -12.75 10.17 4.96
CA LYS A 184 -13.63 11.26 4.50
C LYS A 184 -14.73 11.56 5.52
N SER A 185 -15.38 10.53 6.09
CA SER A 185 -16.42 10.69 7.12
C SER A 185 -15.90 11.35 8.41
N ARG A 186 -14.58 11.34 8.61
CA ARG A 186 -13.87 11.94 9.75
C ARG A 186 -13.19 13.28 9.44
N ASN A 187 -13.47 13.87 8.28
CA ASN A 187 -12.81 15.09 7.79
C ASN A 187 -11.28 14.99 7.77
N ALA A 188 -10.76 13.80 7.51
CA ALA A 188 -9.34 13.49 7.46
C ALA A 188 -8.85 13.10 6.05
N PHE A 189 -9.68 13.28 5.03
CA PHE A 189 -9.38 12.97 3.64
C PHE A 189 -9.90 14.06 2.70
N SER A 190 -9.06 14.47 1.74
CA SER A 190 -9.41 15.35 0.62
C SER A 190 -9.13 14.64 -0.70
N LYS A 191 -10.15 14.62 -1.57
CA LYS A 191 -10.05 14.09 -2.93
C LYS A 191 -9.61 15.20 -3.87
N GLU A 192 -8.33 15.34 -4.07
CA GLU A 192 -7.74 16.34 -4.98
C GLU A 192 -6.35 15.92 -5.46
N VAL A 193 -5.94 16.48 -6.60
CA VAL A 193 -4.55 16.39 -7.07
C VAL A 193 -3.68 17.32 -6.23
N PHE A 194 -2.68 16.76 -5.56
CA PHE A 194 -1.74 17.53 -4.76
C PHE A 194 -0.90 18.45 -5.66
N LYS A 195 -0.85 19.74 -5.32
CA LYS A 195 -0.11 20.77 -6.06
C LYS A 195 1.08 21.25 -5.21
N TYR A 196 2.29 20.93 -5.64
CA TYR A 196 3.52 21.22 -4.90
C TYR A 196 3.74 22.71 -4.63
N ASP A 197 3.31 23.57 -5.55
CA ASP A 197 3.40 25.05 -5.43
C ASP A 197 2.50 25.64 -4.35
N ARG A 198 1.48 24.90 -3.91
CA ARG A 198 0.59 25.29 -2.79
C ARG A 198 1.16 24.91 -1.42
N LEU A 199 2.17 24.02 -1.37
CA LEU A 199 2.81 23.66 -0.11
C LEU A 199 3.74 24.78 0.35
N LYS A 200 3.49 25.29 1.56
CA LYS A 200 4.36 26.29 2.21
C LYS A 200 5.10 25.61 3.36
N ILE A 201 6.41 25.84 3.39
CA ILE A 201 7.31 25.36 4.44
C ILE A 201 7.87 26.60 5.12
N LYS A 202 7.53 26.82 6.39
CA LYS A 202 7.99 27.97 7.14
C LYS A 202 8.24 27.58 8.60
N ASP A 203 9.41 27.92 9.11
CA ASP A 203 9.79 27.76 10.53
C ASP A 203 9.56 26.31 11.07
N GLY A 204 9.75 25.30 10.20
CA GLY A 204 9.52 23.89 10.56
C GLY A 204 8.06 23.44 10.51
N GLU A 205 7.13 24.30 10.14
CA GLU A 205 5.72 23.99 9.95
C GLU A 205 5.37 23.88 8.45
N LEU A 206 4.40 23.03 8.17
CA LEU A 206 3.87 22.81 6.83
C LEU A 206 2.43 23.31 6.76
N SER A 207 2.11 24.02 5.68
CA SER A 207 0.72 24.36 5.38
C SER A 207 0.38 24.09 3.90
N TYR A 208 -0.79 23.51 3.68
CA TYR A 208 -1.37 23.27 2.37
C TYR A 208 -2.83 23.70 2.37
N GLY A 209 -3.11 24.88 1.79
CA GLY A 209 -4.40 25.55 2.00
C GLY A 209 -4.64 25.79 3.49
N ASP A 210 -5.76 25.26 4.00
CA ASP A 210 -6.15 25.38 5.41
C ASP A 210 -5.62 24.21 6.28
N ILE A 211 -4.89 23.30 5.70
CA ILE A 211 -4.30 22.15 6.40
C ILE A 211 -2.93 22.54 6.92
N HIS A 212 -2.73 22.44 8.24
CA HIS A 212 -1.45 22.61 8.91
C HIS A 212 -0.96 21.26 9.45
N ALA A 213 0.31 20.91 9.22
CA ALA A 213 0.87 19.64 9.66
C ALA A 213 2.33 19.81 10.13
N LYS A 214 2.75 18.89 11.04
CA LYS A 214 4.15 18.83 11.50
C LYS A 214 5.07 18.20 10.47
N ALA A 215 4.55 17.24 9.69
CA ALA A 215 5.30 16.55 8.65
C ALA A 215 4.40 16.20 7.46
N ILE A 216 5.01 15.97 6.29
CA ILE A 216 4.33 15.44 5.10
C ILE A 216 5.00 14.15 4.65
N LEU A 217 4.19 13.15 4.29
CA LEU A 217 4.61 11.83 3.83
C LEU A 217 4.17 11.64 2.38
N PHE A 218 5.11 11.63 1.44
CA PHE A 218 4.85 11.44 0.02
C PHE A 218 4.87 9.95 -0.35
N ALA A 219 3.73 9.42 -0.78
CA ALA A 219 3.50 8.02 -1.19
C ALA A 219 2.94 7.94 -2.62
N GLU A 220 3.58 8.60 -3.57
CA GLU A 220 3.05 9.00 -4.87
C GLU A 220 3.26 7.95 -5.97
N GLY A 221 3.81 6.78 -5.63
CA GLY A 221 4.06 5.72 -6.61
C GLY A 221 4.91 6.21 -7.77
N ASN A 222 4.46 5.95 -8.99
CA ASN A 222 5.17 6.37 -10.21
C ASN A 222 5.16 7.87 -10.49
N HIS A 223 4.46 8.67 -9.69
CA HIS A 223 4.51 10.13 -9.78
C HIS A 223 5.72 10.74 -9.03
N LEU A 224 6.47 9.96 -8.25
CA LEU A 224 7.65 10.44 -7.53
C LEU A 224 8.64 11.26 -8.38
N PRO A 225 8.91 10.94 -9.66
CA PRO A 225 9.79 11.78 -10.50
C PRO A 225 9.29 13.22 -10.73
N LYS A 226 8.00 13.50 -10.46
CA LYS A 226 7.41 14.85 -10.52
C LYS A 226 7.59 15.62 -9.20
N ASN A 227 7.91 14.93 -8.10
CA ASN A 227 8.08 15.53 -6.79
C ASN A 227 9.37 16.37 -6.75
N PRO A 228 9.31 17.69 -6.48
CA PRO A 228 10.47 18.57 -6.55
C PRO A 228 11.58 18.22 -5.54
N TRP A 229 11.23 17.60 -4.44
CA TRP A 229 12.17 17.24 -3.35
C TRP A 229 12.77 15.85 -3.51
N PHE A 230 12.06 14.90 -4.13
CA PHE A 230 12.45 13.49 -4.20
C PHE A 230 12.63 12.94 -5.62
N LYS A 231 12.53 13.78 -6.66
CA LYS A 231 12.70 13.39 -8.07
C LYS A 231 14.08 12.80 -8.42
N HIS A 232 15.08 13.03 -7.57
CA HIS A 232 16.44 12.52 -7.74
C HIS A 232 16.55 11.02 -7.38
N LEU A 233 15.57 10.46 -6.67
CA LEU A 233 15.60 9.06 -6.29
C LEU A 233 15.41 8.15 -7.51
N PRO A 234 16.23 7.09 -7.68
CA PRO A 234 16.26 6.26 -8.88
C PRO A 234 15.06 5.33 -8.97
N MET A 235 13.90 5.89 -9.30
CA MET A 235 12.67 5.14 -9.55
C MET A 235 12.74 4.48 -10.93
N GLN A 236 12.44 3.19 -10.98
CA GLN A 236 12.30 2.44 -12.21
C GLN A 236 10.87 1.93 -12.33
N GLY A 237 10.11 2.43 -13.31
CA GLY A 237 8.81 1.89 -13.62
C GLY A 237 8.91 0.47 -14.17
N ASN A 238 7.88 -0.35 -13.90
CA ASN A 238 7.74 -1.65 -14.54
C ASN A 238 6.28 -1.91 -14.87
N LYS A 239 5.98 -2.04 -16.16
CA LYS A 239 4.64 -2.32 -16.65
C LYS A 239 4.26 -3.76 -16.40
N GLY A 240 3.14 -3.96 -15.73
CA GLY A 240 2.54 -5.25 -15.52
C GLY A 240 1.13 -5.28 -16.08
N GLN A 241 0.84 -6.29 -16.89
CA GLN A 241 -0.47 -6.48 -17.48
C GLN A 241 -1.09 -7.76 -16.95
N ILE A 242 -2.43 -7.75 -16.79
CA ILE A 242 -3.21 -8.84 -16.21
C ILE A 242 -4.49 -9.06 -17.00
N LEU A 243 -5.05 -10.24 -16.87
CA LEU A 243 -6.39 -10.55 -17.34
C LEU A 243 -7.31 -10.84 -16.16
N ILE A 244 -8.56 -10.44 -16.26
CA ILE A 244 -9.65 -11.01 -15.49
C ILE A 244 -10.39 -11.96 -16.42
N ILE A 245 -10.47 -13.22 -16.02
CA ILE A 245 -11.18 -14.23 -16.79
C ILE A 245 -12.39 -14.73 -16.01
N LYS A 246 -13.44 -15.11 -16.73
CA LYS A 246 -14.57 -15.88 -16.22
C LYS A 246 -14.40 -17.34 -16.60
N CYS A 247 -14.35 -18.23 -15.61
CA CYS A 247 -14.15 -19.66 -15.80
C CYS A 247 -15.15 -20.47 -14.97
N PRO A 248 -16.41 -20.60 -15.43
CA PRO A 248 -17.41 -21.39 -14.72
C PRO A 248 -16.95 -22.83 -14.56
N GLY A 249 -17.11 -23.38 -13.37
CA GLY A 249 -16.69 -24.75 -13.05
C GLY A 249 -15.27 -24.87 -12.49
N LEU A 250 -14.42 -23.86 -12.61
CA LEU A 250 -13.14 -23.84 -11.89
C LEU A 250 -13.39 -23.51 -10.42
N LYS A 251 -12.92 -24.36 -9.52
CA LYS A 251 -13.00 -24.16 -8.08
C LYS A 251 -11.60 -24.20 -7.50
N LEU A 252 -11.15 -23.07 -6.97
CA LEU A 252 -9.84 -22.94 -6.33
C LEU A 252 -10.01 -22.34 -4.94
N GLU A 253 -9.45 -23.02 -3.95
CA GLU A 253 -9.28 -22.52 -2.57
C GLU A 253 -7.82 -22.06 -2.31
N GLN A 254 -7.02 -22.01 -3.36
CA GLN A 254 -5.61 -21.63 -3.34
C GLN A 254 -5.25 -20.79 -4.54
N ILE A 255 -4.14 -20.09 -4.42
CA ILE A 255 -3.54 -19.32 -5.51
C ILE A 255 -2.57 -20.22 -6.27
N ILE A 256 -2.81 -20.51 -7.52
CA ILE A 256 -1.90 -21.31 -8.34
C ILE A 256 -0.80 -20.42 -8.94
N LYS A 257 0.46 -20.81 -8.76
CA LYS A 257 1.61 -20.19 -9.41
C LYS A 257 2.30 -21.17 -10.34
N SER A 258 2.14 -20.97 -11.64
CA SER A 258 2.93 -21.59 -12.71
C SER A 258 3.86 -20.52 -13.34
N SER A 259 3.85 -20.35 -14.64
CA SER A 259 4.49 -19.20 -15.30
C SER A 259 3.79 -17.88 -14.94
N VAL A 260 2.48 -17.92 -14.83
CA VAL A 260 1.63 -16.83 -14.31
C VAL A 260 0.96 -17.25 -13.01
N PHE A 261 0.41 -16.31 -12.26
CA PHE A 261 -0.52 -16.60 -11.18
C PHE A 261 -1.93 -16.76 -11.75
N LEU A 262 -2.71 -17.66 -11.16
CA LEU A 262 -4.15 -17.79 -11.31
C LEU A 262 -4.73 -17.75 -9.90
N MET A 263 -5.53 -16.74 -9.60
CA MET A 263 -6.04 -16.47 -8.26
C MET A 263 -7.57 -16.32 -8.31
N PRO A 264 -8.31 -16.93 -7.39
CA PRO A 264 -9.74 -16.59 -7.19
C PRO A 264 -9.87 -15.08 -6.95
N TYR A 265 -10.83 -14.44 -7.61
CA TYR A 265 -11.04 -13.01 -7.51
C TYR A 265 -12.43 -12.66 -6.99
N GLN A 266 -13.46 -13.16 -7.68
CA GLN A 266 -14.86 -13.08 -7.28
C GLN A 266 -15.54 -14.32 -7.86
N GLU A 267 -16.59 -14.83 -7.27
CA GLU A 267 -17.39 -15.98 -7.72
C GLU A 267 -16.69 -16.83 -8.81
N ASP A 268 -17.10 -16.71 -10.10
CA ASP A 268 -16.48 -17.40 -11.26
C ASP A 268 -15.34 -16.61 -11.92
N LEU A 269 -14.90 -15.50 -11.31
CA LEU A 269 -13.85 -14.64 -11.85
C LEU A 269 -12.49 -14.96 -11.25
N PHE A 270 -11.47 -14.95 -12.11
CA PHE A 270 -10.09 -15.22 -11.71
C PHE A 270 -9.16 -14.15 -12.26
N TRP A 271 -8.23 -13.73 -11.41
CA TRP A 271 -7.14 -12.85 -11.79
C TRP A 271 -5.98 -13.67 -12.35
N VAL A 272 -5.49 -13.30 -13.54
CA VAL A 272 -4.39 -13.97 -14.24
C VAL A 272 -3.27 -12.98 -14.50
N GLY A 273 -2.06 -13.27 -14.04
CA GLY A 273 -0.95 -12.34 -14.28
C GLY A 273 0.38 -12.74 -13.61
N ALA A 274 1.32 -11.91 -13.81
CA ALA A 274 1.34 -10.71 -14.60
C ALA A 274 2.55 -10.71 -15.53
N THR A 275 2.49 -9.89 -16.55
CA THR A 275 3.69 -9.58 -17.33
C THR A 275 4.67 -8.73 -16.52
N TYR A 276 5.90 -8.63 -17.02
CA TYR A 276 6.95 -7.82 -16.42
C TYR A 276 7.76 -7.16 -17.55
N ASP A 277 7.45 -5.89 -17.82
CA ASP A 277 8.01 -5.17 -18.92
C ASP A 277 8.69 -3.86 -18.43
N ARG A 278 9.93 -3.64 -18.86
CA ARG A 278 10.70 -2.44 -18.56
C ARG A 278 10.79 -1.48 -19.74
N ASP A 279 10.52 -1.98 -20.94
CA ASP A 279 10.65 -1.26 -22.21
C ASP A 279 9.25 -0.85 -22.69
N TYR A 280 8.51 -0.12 -21.86
CA TYR A 280 7.16 0.35 -22.17
C TYR A 280 7.16 1.83 -22.58
N ASN A 281 6.25 2.18 -23.48
CA ASN A 281 6.04 3.57 -23.91
C ASN A 281 4.94 4.27 -23.12
N ASP A 282 3.91 3.53 -22.72
CA ASP A 282 2.73 4.04 -22.01
C ASP A 282 2.13 2.96 -21.09
N GLU A 283 1.02 3.30 -20.45
CA GLU A 283 0.29 2.38 -19.56
C GLU A 283 -0.81 1.59 -20.26
N THR A 284 -0.97 1.72 -21.59
CA THR A 284 -2.03 1.05 -22.35
C THR A 284 -1.77 -0.45 -22.43
N PRO A 285 -2.79 -1.32 -22.20
CA PRO A 285 -2.65 -2.76 -22.44
C PRO A 285 -2.31 -3.08 -23.89
N THR A 286 -1.49 -4.12 -24.11
CA THR A 286 -1.02 -4.51 -25.47
C THR A 286 -1.46 -5.92 -25.83
N GLU A 287 -1.78 -6.19 -27.10
CA GLU A 287 -2.17 -7.53 -27.57
C GLU A 287 -1.06 -8.56 -27.37
N ASP A 288 0.22 -8.19 -27.51
CA ASP A 288 1.34 -9.10 -27.26
C ASP A 288 1.36 -9.61 -25.82
N ALA A 289 1.13 -8.72 -24.85
CA ALA A 289 1.05 -9.10 -23.44
C ALA A 289 -0.17 -9.97 -23.15
N LYS A 290 -1.31 -9.69 -23.77
CA LYS A 290 -2.51 -10.51 -23.67
C LYS A 290 -2.26 -11.92 -24.20
N ASN A 291 -1.71 -12.04 -25.41
CA ASN A 291 -1.37 -13.31 -26.04
C ASN A 291 -0.34 -14.10 -25.21
N PHE A 292 0.66 -13.40 -24.63
CA PHE A 292 1.59 -14.00 -23.69
C PHE A 292 0.87 -14.59 -22.46
N LEU A 293 -0.02 -13.84 -21.81
CA LEU A 293 -0.74 -14.32 -20.64
C LEU A 293 -1.62 -15.53 -20.97
N ILE A 294 -2.34 -15.49 -22.10
CA ILE A 294 -3.15 -16.59 -22.61
C ILE A 294 -2.26 -17.82 -22.82
N SER A 295 -1.19 -17.70 -23.57
CA SER A 295 -0.29 -18.81 -23.86
C SER A 295 0.28 -19.48 -22.61
N LYS A 296 0.54 -18.69 -21.53
CA LYS A 296 1.04 -19.22 -20.26
C LYS A 296 -0.06 -19.86 -19.42
N LEU A 297 -1.27 -19.32 -19.46
CA LEU A 297 -2.43 -19.85 -18.75
C LEU A 297 -2.81 -21.23 -19.33
N GLU A 298 -2.91 -21.36 -20.63
CA GLU A 298 -3.33 -22.58 -21.35
C GLU A 298 -2.35 -23.76 -21.18
N THR A 299 -1.10 -23.49 -20.72
CA THR A 299 -0.18 -24.58 -20.36
C THR A 299 -0.70 -25.44 -19.20
N PHE A 300 -1.64 -24.93 -18.38
CA PHE A 300 -2.11 -25.64 -17.21
C PHE A 300 -3.62 -25.54 -16.94
N LEU A 301 -4.32 -24.49 -17.41
CA LEU A 301 -5.77 -24.40 -17.32
C LEU A 301 -6.39 -25.12 -18.53
N LYS A 302 -7.25 -26.12 -18.26
CA LYS A 302 -7.88 -26.97 -19.31
C LYS A 302 -9.40 -26.77 -19.42
N LEU A 303 -9.99 -25.92 -18.58
CA LEU A 303 -11.38 -25.53 -18.67
C LEU A 303 -11.57 -24.37 -19.66
N PRO A 304 -12.73 -24.29 -20.32
CA PRO A 304 -13.05 -23.13 -21.16
C PRO A 304 -13.24 -21.89 -20.26
N TYR A 305 -12.75 -20.75 -20.74
CA TYR A 305 -12.87 -19.48 -20.07
C TYR A 305 -13.15 -18.34 -21.05
N GLN A 306 -13.61 -17.21 -20.51
CA GLN A 306 -13.83 -15.97 -21.25
C GLN A 306 -12.99 -14.86 -20.63
N ILE A 307 -12.30 -14.06 -21.45
CA ILE A 307 -11.59 -12.86 -20.98
C ILE A 307 -12.63 -11.76 -20.79
N ILE A 308 -12.71 -11.24 -19.58
CA ILE A 308 -13.61 -10.16 -19.20
C ILE A 308 -12.92 -8.80 -19.26
N GLU A 309 -11.66 -8.72 -18.74
CA GLU A 309 -10.90 -7.49 -18.71
C GLU A 309 -9.42 -7.75 -19.01
N HIS A 310 -8.77 -6.76 -19.61
CA HIS A 310 -7.34 -6.69 -19.79
C HIS A 310 -6.86 -5.35 -19.22
N LYS A 311 -6.09 -5.40 -18.14
CA LYS A 311 -5.63 -4.21 -17.41
C LYS A 311 -4.12 -4.12 -17.39
N SER A 312 -3.62 -2.90 -17.23
CA SER A 312 -2.21 -2.57 -17.13
C SER A 312 -1.95 -1.60 -15.99
N GLY A 313 -0.77 -1.69 -15.37
CA GLY A 313 -0.36 -0.75 -14.34
C GLY A 313 1.16 -0.67 -14.22
N LEU A 314 1.67 0.49 -13.86
CA LEU A 314 3.10 0.74 -13.64
C LEU A 314 3.46 0.53 -12.18
N ARG A 315 4.23 -0.52 -11.89
CA ARG A 315 4.75 -0.78 -10.56
C ARG A 315 5.85 0.23 -10.22
N PRO A 316 5.78 0.91 -9.08
CA PRO A 316 6.84 1.80 -8.61
C PRO A 316 8.01 0.96 -8.06
N THR A 317 8.84 0.45 -8.95
CA THR A 317 10.01 -0.35 -8.59
C THR A 317 11.25 0.53 -8.42
N THR A 318 12.18 0.05 -7.63
CA THR A 318 13.50 0.65 -7.40
C THR A 318 14.57 -0.22 -8.02
N GLU A 319 15.73 0.32 -8.29
CA GLU A 319 16.84 -0.41 -8.90
C GLU A 319 17.30 -1.58 -8.00
N ASP A 320 17.48 -1.31 -6.73
CA ASP A 320 17.93 -2.26 -5.70
C ASP A 320 16.79 -3.13 -5.12
N ARG A 321 15.53 -2.89 -5.54
CA ARG A 321 14.32 -3.56 -5.03
C ARG A 321 14.10 -3.36 -3.53
N ARG A 322 14.54 -2.23 -3.00
CA ARG A 322 14.26 -1.80 -1.62
C ARG A 322 13.38 -0.56 -1.66
N PRO A 323 12.45 -0.41 -0.71
CA PRO A 323 11.61 0.78 -0.68
C PRO A 323 12.44 2.04 -0.43
N PHE A 324 11.89 3.18 -0.79
CA PHE A 324 12.38 4.50 -0.42
C PHE A 324 11.62 4.97 0.81
N VAL A 325 12.28 4.97 1.97
CA VAL A 325 11.73 5.44 3.23
C VAL A 325 12.72 6.40 3.87
N GLY A 326 12.27 7.57 4.28
CA GLY A 326 13.13 8.54 4.95
C GLY A 326 12.72 9.98 4.72
N ASN A 327 13.52 10.88 5.24
CA ASN A 327 13.29 12.32 5.14
C ASN A 327 14.26 12.99 4.17
N HIS A 328 13.85 14.18 3.72
CA HIS A 328 14.70 15.06 2.93
C HIS A 328 15.89 15.58 3.78
N LEU A 329 17.06 15.79 3.15
CA LEU A 329 18.26 16.24 3.85
C LEU A 329 18.07 17.59 4.56
N GLU A 330 17.56 18.57 3.84
CA GLU A 330 17.41 19.94 4.32
C GLU A 330 16.07 20.16 5.04
N HIS A 331 15.00 19.55 4.52
CA HIS A 331 13.64 19.68 5.06
C HIS A 331 13.26 18.43 5.86
N LYS A 332 13.64 18.38 7.12
CA LYS A 332 13.47 17.20 7.99
C LYS A 332 12.02 16.75 8.18
N ASN A 333 11.06 17.63 7.92
CA ASN A 333 9.63 17.36 7.97
C ASN A 333 9.00 16.90 6.65
N LEU A 334 9.81 16.83 5.56
CA LEU A 334 9.39 16.20 4.30
C LEU A 334 9.90 14.76 4.26
N HIS A 335 9.01 13.82 4.08
CA HIS A 335 9.33 12.40 4.05
C HIS A 335 8.83 11.74 2.78
N VAL A 336 9.55 10.72 2.33
CA VAL A 336 9.14 9.84 1.24
C VAL A 336 8.88 8.43 1.76
N PHE A 337 7.83 7.81 1.23
CA PHE A 337 7.45 6.43 1.48
C PHE A 337 6.99 5.80 0.16
N ASN A 338 7.92 5.23 -0.60
CA ASN A 338 7.66 4.85 -1.98
C ASN A 338 8.50 3.63 -2.40
N GLY A 339 8.40 3.22 -3.66
CA GLY A 339 9.26 2.16 -4.21
C GLY A 339 8.90 0.75 -3.73
N MET A 340 7.66 0.49 -3.32
CA MET A 340 7.21 -0.81 -2.79
C MET A 340 7.18 -1.92 -3.85
N GLY A 341 7.25 -1.56 -5.13
CA GLY A 341 7.28 -2.48 -6.27
C GLY A 341 6.07 -3.41 -6.32
N SER A 342 6.31 -4.68 -6.69
CA SER A 342 5.25 -5.69 -6.83
C SER A 342 4.83 -6.38 -5.52
N ARG A 343 5.35 -5.93 -4.39
CA ARG A 343 5.10 -6.53 -3.06
C ARG A 343 4.57 -5.54 -2.05
N ALA A 344 3.91 -4.48 -2.50
CA ALA A 344 3.40 -3.43 -1.63
C ALA A 344 2.51 -3.98 -0.50
N SER A 345 1.62 -4.94 -0.79
CA SER A 345 0.77 -5.59 0.21
C SER A 345 1.55 -6.28 1.34
N LEU A 346 2.75 -6.80 1.05
CA LEU A 346 3.60 -7.44 2.04
C LEU A 346 4.49 -6.43 2.78
N VAL A 347 5.17 -5.54 2.04
CA VAL A 347 6.22 -4.68 2.60
C VAL A 347 5.70 -3.41 3.25
N ALA A 348 4.56 -2.85 2.77
CA ALA A 348 4.12 -1.54 3.22
C ALA A 348 3.74 -1.49 4.70
N PRO A 349 3.02 -2.46 5.31
CA PRO A 349 2.71 -2.42 6.74
C PRO A 349 3.95 -2.37 7.63
N TRP A 350 4.92 -3.24 7.36
CA TRP A 350 6.18 -3.30 8.10
C TRP A 350 7.01 -2.02 7.94
N ALA A 351 7.16 -1.54 6.69
CA ALA A 351 7.90 -0.31 6.43
C ALA A 351 7.25 0.92 7.06
N ALA A 352 5.90 1.00 7.07
CA ALA A 352 5.15 2.08 7.70
C ALA A 352 5.32 2.06 9.23
N LYS A 353 5.27 0.87 9.84
CA LYS A 353 5.57 0.71 11.27
C LYS A 353 6.97 1.22 11.60
N LEU A 354 7.99 0.82 10.86
CA LEU A 354 9.36 1.25 11.09
C LEU A 354 9.53 2.77 10.90
N MET A 355 8.88 3.34 9.89
CA MET A 355 8.89 4.79 9.68
C MET A 355 8.25 5.53 10.86
N PHE A 356 7.13 5.02 11.37
CA PHE A 356 6.48 5.55 12.55
C PHE A 356 7.41 5.48 13.78
N ASP A 357 8.00 4.32 14.04
CA ASP A 357 8.90 4.09 15.17
C ASP A 357 10.13 5.01 15.11
N LYS A 358 10.69 5.24 13.92
CA LYS A 358 11.77 6.21 13.71
C LYS A 358 11.34 7.64 14.05
N MET A 359 10.18 8.07 13.56
CA MET A 359 9.70 9.45 13.74
C MET A 359 9.33 9.77 15.19
N TYR A 360 8.83 8.80 15.96
CA TYR A 360 8.31 9.06 17.31
C TYR A 360 9.14 8.45 18.44
N SER A 361 9.96 7.45 18.16
CA SER A 361 10.76 6.73 19.15
C SER A 361 12.25 6.71 18.83
N GLY A 362 12.66 7.23 17.66
CA GLY A 362 14.06 7.25 17.24
C GLY A 362 14.66 5.88 16.91
N VAL A 363 13.84 4.86 16.75
CA VAL A 363 14.31 3.51 16.37
C VAL A 363 14.75 3.51 14.91
N GLU A 364 16.00 3.11 14.65
CA GLU A 364 16.53 3.06 13.29
C GLU A 364 15.91 1.92 12.50
N TYR A 365 15.63 2.16 11.23
CA TYR A 365 15.24 1.12 10.28
C TYR A 365 16.43 0.66 9.41
N PRO A 366 16.32 -0.48 8.71
CA PRO A 366 17.40 -1.01 7.88
C PRO A 366 17.93 0.03 6.87
N ALA A 367 19.24 0.19 6.83
CA ALA A 367 19.91 1.18 5.96
C ALA A 367 19.56 0.97 4.48
N GLU A 368 19.26 -0.27 4.09
CA GLU A 368 18.88 -0.62 2.71
C GLU A 368 17.54 0.01 2.27
N MET A 369 16.68 0.44 3.19
CA MET A 369 15.45 1.16 2.84
C MET A 369 15.54 2.66 3.07
N ASP A 370 16.55 3.15 3.80
CA ASP A 370 16.75 4.57 4.04
C ASP A 370 17.14 5.29 2.75
N VAL A 371 16.42 6.36 2.42
CA VAL A 371 16.74 7.19 1.24
C VAL A 371 18.08 7.91 1.38
N ALA A 372 18.64 8.00 2.58
CA ALA A 372 19.97 8.54 2.82
C ALA A 372 21.06 7.82 1.98
N ARG A 373 20.82 6.55 1.57
CA ARG A 373 21.71 5.80 0.67
C ARG A 373 21.87 6.41 -0.74
N PHE A 374 21.02 7.39 -1.10
CA PHE A 374 21.06 8.10 -2.38
C PHE A 374 21.33 9.61 -2.22
N GLN A 375 21.71 10.03 -1.04
CA GLN A 375 21.88 11.44 -0.69
C GLN A 375 23.36 11.86 -0.55
N ASN A 376 24.26 11.18 -1.28
CA ASN A 376 25.68 11.55 -1.33
C ASN A 376 25.97 12.69 -2.29
#